data_2c80f53c4a2f4dc2bbebd53341c5d9de
#
_entry.id   2c80f53c4a2f4dc2bbebd53341c5d9de
#
_cell.length_a   1.000
_cell.length_b   1.000
_cell.length_c   1.000
_cell.angle_alpha   90.00
_cell.angle_beta   90.00
_cell.angle_gamma   90.00
#
_symmetry.space_group_name_H-M   'P 1'
#
loop_
_entity.id
_entity.type
_entity.pdbx_description
1 polymer ?
#
loop_
_entity_poly.entity_id
_entity_poly.type
_entity_poly.pdbx_seq_one_letter_code
_entity_poly.pdbx_strand_id
1 'polypeptide(L)'
;MVIARSGSKRWVEAANQAAAKLGLRVGMPAAKAQALVQGLTMIDADPVADLATLERLTLWALSQYSPVVAMDPPDGIVMDTEGADHLQGGEDLMLSGIVNRFRARGLAARAAIADTWAAAHALARSTDRETVIIRRGDTDKAVNGLPLSSLRLPAEIVGSLRTLGFATVGDVAATPRAPLTLRFGPEVGRRLDQMFGRLAEPIDPIRPADLVEVQKSFAEPIGAAETIEKYVGRLVRQLCLELEKRGLGVRRADLIVHRVDNTIQSLRAGTAKPVRDIGWLTKLFRDRIEKIEPGFGIEKLSLAAIIAEPLVEAQSASSLIEEQITDVTPLIDVLGNRGGQRIFRVAPVASDVPERSVQRIAPTADEIGATWPLHWPRPSRLLPHPEAIKVIALLPDHPPVSFTWRGKRRRVKRADGPERIFGEWWQRSSEWVAVRDYFVVEDDAGERFWIFRSGDGVDADTGSHQWFLHGVFA
;
A
#
# COMPACT_ATOMS: atom_id res chain seq x y z
N MET A 1 14.37 23.32 -3.04
CA MET A 1 13.12 23.62 -3.73
C MET A 1 13.27 23.45 -5.23
N VAL A 2 12.19 23.19 -5.95
CA VAL A 2 12.17 23.05 -7.41
C VAL A 2 11.71 24.36 -8.04
N ILE A 3 12.37 24.76 -9.11
CA ILE A 3 12.12 26.00 -9.84
C ILE A 3 11.63 25.71 -11.25
N ALA A 4 10.48 26.22 -11.62
CA ALA A 4 10.04 26.25 -13.00
C ALA A 4 10.47 27.55 -13.69
N ARG A 5 10.54 27.49 -15.04
CA ARG A 5 10.98 28.58 -15.88
C ARG A 5 10.10 28.67 -17.13
N SER A 6 9.68 29.90 -17.48
CA SER A 6 9.05 30.20 -18.74
C SER A 6 9.58 31.56 -19.25
N GLY A 7 10.35 31.52 -20.32
CA GLY A 7 11.11 32.68 -20.78
C GLY A 7 12.05 33.21 -19.69
N SER A 8 11.92 34.48 -19.34
CA SER A 8 12.70 35.14 -18.29
C SER A 8 12.13 34.96 -16.87
N LYS A 9 10.91 34.45 -16.74
CA LYS A 9 10.24 34.28 -15.43
C LYS A 9 10.65 32.93 -14.80
N ARG A 10 11.05 33.00 -13.53
CA ARG A 10 11.37 31.82 -12.71
C ARG A 10 10.54 31.88 -11.44
N TRP A 11 9.91 30.76 -11.06
CA TRP A 11 9.08 30.65 -9.86
C TRP A 11 9.28 29.31 -9.16
N VAL A 12 8.87 29.25 -7.91
CA VAL A 12 8.86 28.02 -7.12
C VAL A 12 7.76 27.10 -7.63
N GLU A 13 8.12 25.93 -8.16
CA GLU A 13 7.19 24.90 -8.63
C GLU A 13 6.85 23.94 -7.50
N ALA A 14 7.87 23.53 -6.71
CA ALA A 14 7.66 22.70 -5.55
C ALA A 14 8.60 23.09 -4.42
N ALA A 15 8.11 22.97 -3.19
CA ALA A 15 8.86 23.20 -1.96
C ALA A 15 8.64 22.03 -0.99
N ASN A 16 9.72 21.53 -0.40
CA ASN A 16 9.61 20.53 0.67
C ASN A 16 9.08 21.17 1.97
N GLN A 17 8.72 20.34 2.94
CA GLN A 17 8.14 20.82 4.20
C GLN A 17 9.07 21.79 4.96
N ALA A 18 10.40 21.59 4.89
CA ALA A 18 11.35 22.50 5.50
C ALA A 18 11.32 23.90 4.86
N ALA A 19 11.29 23.96 3.52
CA ALA A 19 11.16 25.21 2.77
C ALA A 19 9.81 25.92 3.04
N ALA A 20 8.72 25.15 3.11
CA ALA A 20 7.39 25.67 3.42
C ALA A 20 7.32 26.30 4.82
N LYS A 21 7.98 25.70 5.83
CA LYS A 21 8.10 26.27 7.20
C LYS A 21 8.87 27.60 7.24
N LEU A 22 9.78 27.82 6.28
CA LEU A 22 10.50 29.06 6.12
C LEU A 22 9.72 30.11 5.31
N GLY A 23 8.45 29.86 5.00
CA GLY A 23 7.56 30.79 4.29
C GLY A 23 7.64 30.73 2.77
N LEU A 24 8.38 29.76 2.20
CA LEU A 24 8.44 29.57 0.76
C LEU A 24 7.14 28.89 0.26
N ARG A 25 6.57 29.40 -0.82
CA ARG A 25 5.30 28.93 -1.37
C ARG A 25 5.40 28.69 -2.88
N VAL A 26 4.69 27.71 -3.37
CA VAL A 26 4.51 27.46 -4.82
C VAL A 26 3.95 28.71 -5.48
N GLY A 27 4.45 29.04 -6.68
CA GLY A 27 4.11 30.25 -7.42
C GLY A 27 4.92 31.51 -7.01
N MET A 28 5.70 31.47 -5.92
CA MET A 28 6.54 32.59 -5.52
C MET A 28 7.68 32.82 -6.55
N PRO A 29 7.98 34.07 -6.92
CA PRO A 29 9.16 34.35 -7.75
C PRO A 29 10.45 33.82 -7.12
N ALA A 30 11.29 33.15 -7.91
CA ALA A 30 12.55 32.54 -7.41
C ALA A 30 13.48 33.54 -6.74
N ALA A 31 13.56 34.79 -7.28
CA ALA A 31 14.35 35.85 -6.68
C ALA A 31 13.85 36.23 -5.26
N LYS A 32 12.52 36.26 -5.06
CA LYS A 32 11.94 36.50 -3.73
C LYS A 32 12.25 35.37 -2.77
N ALA A 33 12.19 34.13 -3.22
CA ALA A 33 12.52 32.95 -2.41
C ALA A 33 13.99 32.96 -1.96
N GLN A 34 14.92 33.32 -2.86
CA GLN A 34 16.36 33.49 -2.53
C GLN A 34 16.63 34.62 -1.54
N ALA A 35 15.89 35.72 -1.64
CA ALA A 35 16.02 36.83 -0.72
C ALA A 35 15.51 36.48 0.70
N LEU A 36 14.53 35.59 0.81
CA LEU A 36 13.99 35.13 2.10
C LEU A 36 14.90 34.11 2.79
N VAL A 37 15.58 33.26 2.03
CA VAL A 37 16.39 32.15 2.59
C VAL A 37 17.75 32.16 1.90
N GLN A 38 18.81 32.57 2.63
CA GLN A 38 20.18 32.50 2.14
C GLN A 38 20.66 31.05 2.02
N GLY A 39 21.41 30.72 0.98
CA GLY A 39 21.94 29.39 0.75
C GLY A 39 20.89 28.35 0.30
N LEU A 40 19.73 28.81 -0.18
CA LEU A 40 18.65 27.94 -0.63
C LEU A 40 19.08 27.08 -1.83
N THR A 41 19.06 25.76 -1.66
CA THR A 41 19.29 24.82 -2.77
C THR A 41 18.12 24.86 -3.73
N MET A 42 18.40 25.19 -4.99
CA MET A 42 17.43 25.24 -6.07
C MET A 42 17.78 24.22 -7.15
N ILE A 43 16.79 23.49 -7.60
CA ILE A 43 16.88 22.48 -8.66
C ILE A 43 15.88 22.89 -9.74
N ASP A 44 16.28 22.88 -10.99
CA ASP A 44 15.35 23.15 -12.07
C ASP A 44 14.31 22.01 -12.21
N ALA A 45 13.07 22.37 -12.51
CA ALA A 45 12.00 21.41 -12.74
C ALA A 45 12.26 20.62 -14.03
N ASP A 46 11.99 19.34 -13.99
CA ASP A 46 11.98 18.45 -15.14
C ASP A 46 10.58 17.80 -15.30
N PRO A 47 9.63 18.50 -15.89
CA PRO A 47 8.25 18.00 -16.02
C PRO A 47 8.14 16.67 -16.78
N VAL A 48 9.10 16.40 -17.70
CA VAL A 48 9.11 15.15 -18.48
C VAL A 48 9.51 13.97 -17.58
N ALA A 49 10.56 14.13 -16.80
CA ALA A 49 10.99 13.10 -15.84
C ALA A 49 9.97 12.92 -14.71
N ASP A 50 9.33 13.99 -14.26
CA ASP A 50 8.27 13.94 -13.25
C ASP A 50 7.06 13.16 -13.76
N LEU A 51 6.60 13.44 -15.00
CA LEU A 51 5.49 12.73 -15.63
C LEU A 51 5.82 11.23 -15.85
N ALA A 52 7.03 10.93 -16.34
CA ALA A 52 7.48 9.54 -16.51
C ALA A 52 7.58 8.79 -15.18
N THR A 53 7.92 9.51 -14.10
CA THR A 53 7.95 8.94 -12.75
C THR A 53 6.54 8.68 -12.22
N LEU A 54 5.61 9.62 -12.43
CA LEU A 54 4.21 9.46 -12.09
C LEU A 54 3.58 8.28 -12.84
N GLU A 55 3.90 8.12 -14.13
CA GLU A 55 3.46 6.95 -14.91
C GLU A 55 3.94 5.63 -14.30
N ARG A 56 5.23 5.52 -13.95
CA ARG A 56 5.77 4.31 -13.29
C ARG A 56 5.10 4.02 -11.96
N LEU A 57 4.81 5.06 -11.16
CA LEU A 57 4.09 4.92 -9.90
C LEU A 57 2.65 4.48 -10.13
N THR A 58 2.01 4.97 -11.18
CA THR A 58 0.64 4.59 -11.55
C THR A 58 0.58 3.13 -12.02
N LEU A 59 1.54 2.68 -12.84
CA LEU A 59 1.68 1.27 -13.24
C LEU A 59 1.95 0.36 -12.04
N TRP A 60 2.77 0.82 -11.10
CA TRP A 60 2.96 0.11 -9.83
C TRP A 60 1.65 0.01 -9.03
N ALA A 61 0.87 1.10 -8.93
CA ALA A 61 -0.42 1.08 -8.25
C ALA A 61 -1.42 0.13 -8.93
N LEU A 62 -1.47 0.13 -10.28
CA LEU A 62 -2.25 -0.81 -11.08
C LEU A 62 -1.90 -2.26 -10.73
N SER A 63 -0.61 -2.58 -10.64
CA SER A 63 -0.17 -3.94 -10.33
C SER A 63 -0.49 -4.36 -8.89
N GLN A 64 -0.52 -3.43 -7.92
CA GLN A 64 -0.62 -3.75 -6.50
C GLN A 64 -2.04 -3.63 -5.93
N TYR A 65 -2.80 -2.59 -6.33
CA TYR A 65 -4.03 -2.19 -5.61
C TYR A 65 -5.31 -2.40 -6.41
N SER A 66 -5.46 -1.78 -7.56
CA SER A 66 -6.70 -1.79 -8.32
C SER A 66 -6.45 -1.95 -9.83
N PRO A 67 -7.36 -2.59 -10.57
CA PRO A 67 -7.29 -2.66 -12.03
C PRO A 67 -7.68 -1.34 -12.73
N VAL A 68 -8.31 -0.42 -12.01
CA VAL A 68 -8.73 0.88 -12.54
C VAL A 68 -7.92 1.97 -11.85
N VAL A 69 -6.81 2.35 -12.46
CA VAL A 69 -5.86 3.35 -11.94
C VAL A 69 -5.47 4.29 -13.07
N ALA A 70 -5.47 5.60 -12.79
CA ALA A 70 -5.01 6.60 -13.74
C ALA A 70 -4.08 7.63 -13.10
N MET A 71 -3.25 8.26 -13.90
CA MET A 71 -2.51 9.43 -13.48
C MET A 71 -3.46 10.61 -13.26
N ASP A 72 -3.20 11.39 -12.24
CA ASP A 72 -3.83 12.68 -11.95
C ASP A 72 -2.73 13.76 -11.86
N PRO A 73 -2.18 14.19 -13.02
CA PRO A 73 -1.07 15.14 -13.05
C PRO A 73 -1.39 16.46 -12.33
N PRO A 74 -0.37 17.13 -11.77
CA PRO A 74 1.07 16.80 -11.92
C PRO A 74 1.61 15.78 -10.91
N ASP A 75 0.91 15.46 -9.83
CA ASP A 75 1.47 14.79 -8.64
C ASP A 75 0.49 13.80 -7.98
N GLY A 76 -0.56 13.40 -8.66
CA GLY A 76 -1.60 12.53 -8.14
C GLY A 76 -1.79 11.22 -8.90
N ILE A 77 -2.37 10.25 -8.21
CA ILE A 77 -2.86 8.99 -8.76
C ILE A 77 -4.29 8.82 -8.26
N VAL A 78 -5.19 8.51 -9.18
CA VAL A 78 -6.57 8.15 -8.87
C VAL A 78 -6.78 6.67 -9.13
N MET A 79 -7.55 6.01 -8.27
CA MET A 79 -7.90 4.60 -8.44
C MET A 79 -9.32 4.33 -7.94
N ASP A 80 -10.00 3.44 -8.62
CA ASP A 80 -11.22 2.86 -8.11
C ASP A 80 -10.85 1.65 -7.25
N THR A 81 -11.27 1.66 -5.99
CA THR A 81 -10.93 0.62 -5.01
C THR A 81 -12.04 -0.39 -4.81
N GLU A 82 -13.20 -0.18 -5.42
CA GLU A 82 -14.35 -1.08 -5.29
C GLU A 82 -13.98 -2.49 -5.79
N GLY A 83 -14.24 -3.49 -4.95
CA GLY A 83 -13.90 -4.88 -5.24
C GLY A 83 -12.43 -5.27 -5.14
N ALA A 84 -11.51 -4.34 -4.78
CA ALA A 84 -10.07 -4.61 -4.65
C ALA A 84 -9.52 -4.40 -3.23
N ASP A 85 -10.13 -3.56 -2.41
CA ASP A 85 -9.73 -3.18 -1.06
C ASP A 85 -9.60 -4.38 -0.12
N HIS A 86 -10.50 -5.38 -0.22
CA HIS A 86 -10.50 -6.58 0.61
C HIS A 86 -9.18 -7.38 0.50
N LEU A 87 -8.49 -7.33 -0.65
CA LEU A 87 -7.21 -7.98 -0.87
C LEU A 87 -6.07 -7.33 -0.05
N GLN A 88 -6.28 -6.10 0.38
CA GLN A 88 -5.34 -5.34 1.21
C GLN A 88 -5.75 -5.33 2.70
N GLY A 89 -6.85 -6.00 3.04
CA GLY A 89 -7.39 -6.05 4.41
C GLY A 89 -8.40 -4.93 4.72
N GLY A 90 -8.96 -4.31 3.69
CA GLY A 90 -9.91 -3.20 3.77
C GLY A 90 -9.28 -1.84 3.50
N GLU A 91 -10.12 -0.83 3.39
CA GLU A 91 -9.73 0.53 3.00
C GLU A 91 -8.69 1.15 3.94
N ASP A 92 -8.84 1.02 5.26
CA ASP A 92 -7.91 1.58 6.25
C ASP A 92 -6.49 1.03 6.11
N LEU A 93 -6.37 -0.30 6.00
CA LEU A 93 -5.08 -0.96 5.84
C LEU A 93 -4.47 -0.67 4.47
N MET A 94 -5.30 -0.54 3.44
CA MET A 94 -4.84 -0.19 2.09
C MET A 94 -4.25 1.22 2.07
N LEU A 95 -4.97 2.23 2.57
CA LEU A 95 -4.50 3.62 2.59
C LEU A 95 -3.24 3.78 3.43
N SER A 96 -3.25 3.27 4.66
CA SER A 96 -2.07 3.33 5.54
C SER A 96 -0.87 2.60 4.93
N GLY A 97 -1.12 1.46 4.28
CA GLY A 97 -0.10 0.71 3.54
C GLY A 97 0.51 1.49 2.39
N ILE A 98 -0.30 2.20 1.59
CA ILE A 98 0.16 3.07 0.50
C ILE A 98 1.06 4.17 1.06
N VAL A 99 0.56 4.96 2.02
CA VAL A 99 1.30 6.08 2.61
C VAL A 99 2.61 5.63 3.24
N ASN A 100 2.61 4.52 3.98
CA ASN A 100 3.81 3.97 4.59
C ASN A 100 4.85 3.51 3.55
N ARG A 101 4.44 2.95 2.41
CA ARG A 101 5.36 2.57 1.32
C ARG A 101 6.02 3.77 0.66
N PHE A 102 5.29 4.87 0.48
CA PHE A 102 5.86 6.14 -0.01
C PHE A 102 6.82 6.72 1.03
N ARG A 103 6.43 6.77 2.31
CA ARG A 103 7.27 7.27 3.40
C ARG A 103 8.58 6.50 3.52
N ALA A 104 8.55 5.18 3.41
CA ALA A 104 9.75 4.32 3.42
C ALA A 104 10.73 4.63 2.30
N ARG A 105 10.28 5.31 1.23
CA ARG A 105 11.11 5.78 0.10
C ARG A 105 11.44 7.26 0.17
N GLY A 106 11.16 7.93 1.31
CA GLY A 106 11.42 9.36 1.50
C GLY A 106 10.40 10.28 0.79
N LEU A 107 9.29 9.74 0.31
CA LEU A 107 8.25 10.51 -0.35
C LEU A 107 7.08 10.77 0.60
N ALA A 108 6.69 12.05 0.74
CA ALA A 108 5.49 12.41 1.46
C ALA A 108 4.27 12.17 0.58
N ALA A 109 3.28 11.44 1.08
CA ALA A 109 2.04 11.17 0.38
C ALA A 109 0.84 11.36 1.31
N ARG A 110 -0.28 11.75 0.74
CA ARG A 110 -1.61 11.78 1.37
C ARG A 110 -2.58 11.00 0.52
N ALA A 111 -3.50 10.29 1.14
CA ALA A 111 -4.47 9.47 0.46
C ALA A 111 -5.88 9.67 1.05
N ALA A 112 -6.88 9.68 0.19
CA ALA A 112 -8.27 9.78 0.62
C ALA A 112 -9.18 8.83 -0.16
N ILE A 113 -10.21 8.30 0.51
CA ILE A 113 -11.30 7.54 -0.10
C ILE A 113 -12.61 8.31 0.11
N ALA A 114 -13.40 8.44 -0.96
CA ALA A 114 -14.74 9.04 -0.97
C ALA A 114 -15.56 8.45 -2.12
N ASP A 115 -16.87 8.74 -2.16
CA ASP A 115 -17.80 8.22 -3.18
C ASP A 115 -17.47 8.68 -4.60
N THR A 116 -16.68 9.76 -4.78
CA THR A 116 -16.33 10.31 -6.09
C THR A 116 -14.83 10.62 -6.17
N TRP A 117 -14.26 10.51 -7.38
CA TRP A 117 -12.90 10.97 -7.63
C TRP A 117 -12.68 12.42 -7.20
N ALA A 118 -13.59 13.35 -7.58
CA ALA A 118 -13.44 14.76 -7.26
C ALA A 118 -13.39 15.00 -5.75
N ALA A 119 -14.20 14.30 -4.95
CA ALA A 119 -14.19 14.42 -3.49
C ALA A 119 -12.91 13.83 -2.89
N ALA A 120 -12.50 12.63 -3.32
CA ALA A 120 -11.26 12.01 -2.84
C ALA A 120 -10.03 12.88 -3.14
N HIS A 121 -9.93 13.40 -4.39
CA HIS A 121 -8.89 14.36 -4.80
C HIS A 121 -8.86 15.59 -3.89
N ALA A 122 -10.03 16.21 -3.65
CA ALA A 122 -10.15 17.40 -2.82
C ALA A 122 -9.70 17.14 -1.38
N LEU A 123 -10.15 16.04 -0.79
CA LEU A 123 -9.81 15.66 0.59
C LEU A 123 -8.32 15.36 0.74
N ALA A 124 -7.71 14.60 -0.16
CA ALA A 124 -6.27 14.31 -0.11
C ALA A 124 -5.40 15.58 -0.15
N ARG A 125 -5.85 16.64 -0.84
CA ARG A 125 -5.10 17.89 -1.02
C ARG A 125 -5.41 18.95 0.03
N SER A 126 -6.59 18.93 0.64
CA SER A 126 -7.09 20.01 1.50
C SER A 126 -7.06 19.69 2.99
N THR A 127 -6.71 18.47 3.39
CA THR A 127 -6.62 18.07 4.80
C THR A 127 -5.16 17.92 5.25
N ASP A 128 -4.91 18.14 6.55
CA ASP A 128 -3.59 17.91 7.15
C ASP A 128 -3.36 16.45 7.52
N ARG A 129 -4.37 15.60 7.42
CA ARG A 129 -4.27 14.16 7.72
C ARG A 129 -3.61 13.43 6.56
N GLU A 130 -2.78 12.46 6.87
CA GLU A 130 -2.13 11.63 5.86
C GLU A 130 -3.12 10.67 5.17
N THR A 131 -4.12 10.19 5.92
CA THR A 131 -5.18 9.33 5.40
C THR A 131 -6.56 9.84 5.82
N VAL A 132 -7.51 9.83 4.89
CA VAL A 132 -8.91 10.22 5.11
C VAL A 132 -9.83 9.22 4.43
N ILE A 133 -10.79 8.68 5.16
CA ILE A 133 -11.82 7.80 4.62
C ILE A 133 -13.19 8.40 4.97
N ILE A 134 -13.97 8.67 3.94
CA ILE A 134 -15.36 9.14 4.08
C ILE A 134 -16.28 7.95 3.84
N ARG A 135 -17.19 7.74 4.78
CA ARG A 135 -18.19 6.68 4.64
C ARG A 135 -19.10 6.96 3.45
N ARG A 136 -19.52 5.90 2.79
CA ARG A 136 -20.47 6.00 1.66
C ARG A 136 -21.71 6.81 2.06
N GLY A 137 -22.03 7.84 1.26
CA GLY A 137 -23.15 8.76 1.49
C GLY A 137 -22.84 9.96 2.40
N ASP A 138 -21.65 10.05 3.01
CA ASP A 138 -21.27 11.23 3.83
C ASP A 138 -20.41 12.25 3.06
N THR A 139 -20.18 12.03 1.78
CA THR A 139 -19.31 12.87 0.93
C THR A 139 -19.74 14.32 0.93
N ASP A 140 -21.04 14.62 0.81
CA ASP A 140 -21.57 16.00 0.80
C ASP A 140 -21.14 16.78 2.04
N LYS A 141 -21.25 16.19 3.22
CA LYS A 141 -20.86 16.83 4.49
C LYS A 141 -19.35 17.08 4.55
N ALA A 142 -18.57 16.14 4.02
CA ALA A 142 -17.13 16.21 4.06
C ALA A 142 -16.54 17.28 3.13
N VAL A 143 -17.18 17.54 1.98
CA VAL A 143 -16.66 18.45 0.97
C VAL A 143 -17.17 19.89 1.08
N ASN A 144 -18.32 20.13 1.73
CA ASN A 144 -18.93 21.46 1.82
C ASN A 144 -18.01 22.53 2.39
N GLY A 145 -17.23 22.20 3.43
CA GLY A 145 -16.29 23.12 4.06
C GLY A 145 -14.96 23.32 3.33
N LEU A 146 -14.71 22.61 2.22
CA LEU A 146 -13.45 22.68 1.52
C LEU A 146 -13.29 24.00 0.75
N PRO A 147 -12.05 24.49 0.55
CA PRO A 147 -11.79 25.73 -0.17
C PRO A 147 -12.14 25.57 -1.66
N LEU A 148 -12.43 26.71 -2.33
CA LEU A 148 -12.81 26.73 -3.76
C LEU A 148 -11.77 26.11 -4.70
N SER A 149 -10.48 26.11 -4.31
CA SER A 149 -9.42 25.44 -5.06
C SER A 149 -9.63 23.94 -5.21
N SER A 150 -10.43 23.33 -4.35
CA SER A 150 -10.80 21.92 -4.39
C SER A 150 -11.68 21.54 -5.59
N LEU A 151 -12.33 22.52 -6.24
CA LEU A 151 -13.19 22.30 -7.39
C LEU A 151 -12.42 22.07 -8.71
N ARG A 152 -11.09 22.12 -8.69
CA ARG A 152 -10.24 21.96 -9.92
C ARG A 152 -10.64 22.92 -11.04
N LEU A 153 -11.07 24.13 -10.67
CA LEU A 153 -11.39 25.21 -11.59
C LEU A 153 -10.13 26.03 -11.94
N PRO A 154 -10.10 26.69 -13.12
CA PRO A 154 -9.06 27.65 -13.43
C PRO A 154 -8.89 28.71 -12.36
N ALA A 155 -7.64 29.12 -12.09
CA ALA A 155 -7.32 30.08 -11.02
C ALA A 155 -8.08 31.41 -11.15
N GLU A 156 -8.34 31.84 -12.38
CA GLU A 156 -9.12 33.07 -12.69
C GLU A 156 -10.57 32.96 -12.21
N ILE A 157 -11.21 31.80 -12.41
CA ILE A 157 -12.58 31.54 -11.94
C ILE A 157 -12.59 31.48 -10.42
N VAL A 158 -11.64 30.78 -9.79
CA VAL A 158 -11.51 30.74 -8.34
C VAL A 158 -11.29 32.13 -7.75
N GLY A 159 -10.45 32.96 -8.37
CA GLY A 159 -10.23 34.34 -7.98
C GLY A 159 -11.49 35.19 -8.07
N SER A 160 -12.23 35.05 -9.17
CA SER A 160 -13.50 35.77 -9.38
C SER A 160 -14.58 35.35 -8.37
N LEU A 161 -14.69 34.04 -8.06
CA LEU A 161 -15.61 33.54 -7.04
C LEU A 161 -15.27 34.12 -5.66
N ARG A 162 -13.99 34.18 -5.29
CA ARG A 162 -13.53 34.80 -4.02
C ARG A 162 -13.89 36.29 -3.96
N THR A 163 -13.73 37.01 -5.06
CA THR A 163 -14.10 38.44 -5.15
C THR A 163 -15.61 38.64 -4.93
N LEU A 164 -16.44 37.66 -5.28
CA LEU A 164 -17.89 37.67 -5.04
C LEU A 164 -18.27 37.21 -3.62
N GLY A 165 -17.30 36.89 -2.77
CA GLY A 165 -17.53 36.51 -1.39
C GLY A 165 -17.71 35.02 -1.12
N PHE A 166 -17.53 34.16 -2.14
CA PHE A 166 -17.54 32.72 -1.93
C PHE A 166 -16.21 32.28 -1.30
N ALA A 167 -16.28 31.50 -0.24
CA ALA A 167 -15.11 30.96 0.47
C ALA A 167 -14.97 29.44 0.30
N THR A 168 -16.07 28.72 0.29
CA THR A 168 -16.15 27.27 0.33
C THR A 168 -16.91 26.66 -0.86
N VAL A 169 -16.72 25.36 -1.05
CA VAL A 169 -17.49 24.56 -2.01
C VAL A 169 -18.99 24.64 -1.69
N GLY A 170 -19.36 24.59 -0.40
CA GLY A 170 -20.74 24.68 0.07
C GLY A 170 -21.41 26.01 -0.30
N ASP A 171 -20.69 27.14 -0.20
CA ASP A 171 -21.22 28.44 -0.59
C ASP A 171 -21.67 28.47 -2.06
N VAL A 172 -20.82 27.90 -2.94
CA VAL A 172 -21.11 27.82 -4.37
C VAL A 172 -22.22 26.80 -4.64
N ALA A 173 -22.22 25.67 -3.93
CA ALA A 173 -23.25 24.63 -4.08
C ALA A 173 -24.65 25.09 -3.65
N ALA A 174 -24.73 25.98 -2.66
CA ALA A 174 -26.00 26.59 -2.20
C ALA A 174 -26.56 27.64 -3.15
N THR A 175 -25.76 28.11 -4.12
CA THR A 175 -26.15 29.15 -5.05
C THR A 175 -26.90 28.57 -6.26
N PRO A 176 -28.01 29.21 -6.73
CA PRO A 176 -28.72 28.77 -7.93
C PRO A 176 -27.79 28.65 -9.15
N ARG A 177 -27.98 27.60 -9.97
CA ARG A 177 -27.11 27.29 -11.10
C ARG A 177 -27.10 28.33 -12.21
N ALA A 178 -28.27 28.91 -12.51
CA ALA A 178 -28.42 29.81 -13.66
C ALA A 178 -27.50 31.05 -13.60
N PRO A 179 -27.37 31.80 -12.49
CA PRO A 179 -26.44 32.91 -12.36
C PRO A 179 -24.97 32.48 -12.49
N LEU A 180 -24.63 31.32 -11.93
CA LEU A 180 -23.23 30.78 -12.03
C LEU A 180 -22.89 30.43 -13.47
N THR A 181 -23.83 29.76 -14.17
CA THR A 181 -23.61 29.37 -15.57
C THR A 181 -23.53 30.58 -16.50
N LEU A 182 -24.38 31.59 -16.27
CA LEU A 182 -24.37 32.83 -17.06
C LEU A 182 -23.03 33.57 -16.95
N ARG A 183 -22.42 33.56 -15.74
CA ARG A 183 -21.19 34.33 -15.47
C ARG A 183 -19.91 33.56 -15.74
N PHE A 184 -19.86 32.27 -15.42
CA PHE A 184 -18.64 31.46 -15.44
C PHE A 184 -18.69 30.30 -16.45
N GLY A 185 -19.79 30.18 -17.20
CA GLY A 185 -20.02 29.04 -18.07
C GLY A 185 -20.44 27.77 -17.31
N PRO A 186 -20.59 26.66 -18.01
CA PRO A 186 -21.11 25.42 -17.44
C PRO A 186 -20.10 24.69 -16.52
N GLU A 187 -18.82 25.08 -16.55
CA GLU A 187 -17.74 24.34 -15.88
C GLU A 187 -17.89 24.28 -14.37
N VAL A 188 -18.28 25.38 -13.73
CA VAL A 188 -18.51 25.46 -12.29
C VAL A 188 -19.60 24.44 -11.87
N GLY A 189 -20.70 24.42 -12.63
CA GLY A 189 -21.79 23.48 -12.42
C GLY A 189 -21.33 22.03 -12.58
N ARG A 190 -20.62 21.76 -13.66
CA ARG A 190 -20.09 20.41 -13.95
C ARG A 190 -19.17 19.88 -12.85
N ARG A 191 -18.23 20.70 -12.38
CA ARG A 191 -17.30 20.32 -11.29
C ARG A 191 -18.01 20.06 -9.97
N LEU A 192 -19.03 20.86 -9.64
CA LEU A 192 -19.87 20.59 -8.47
C LEU A 192 -20.63 19.28 -8.63
N ASP A 193 -21.22 19.01 -9.79
CA ASP A 193 -21.98 17.77 -10.00
C ASP A 193 -21.09 16.52 -9.95
N GLN A 194 -19.86 16.62 -10.43
CA GLN A 194 -18.83 15.57 -10.28
C GLN A 194 -18.46 15.38 -8.81
N MET A 195 -18.25 16.45 -8.05
CA MET A 195 -17.87 16.37 -6.65
C MET A 195 -18.96 15.73 -5.78
N PHE A 196 -20.22 16.06 -6.05
CA PHE A 196 -21.38 15.53 -5.31
C PHE A 196 -21.96 14.25 -5.93
N GLY A 197 -21.30 13.64 -6.92
CA GLY A 197 -21.73 12.37 -7.53
C GLY A 197 -23.00 12.46 -8.38
N ARG A 198 -23.46 13.66 -8.74
CA ARG A 198 -24.63 13.88 -9.63
C ARG A 198 -24.27 13.65 -11.10
N LEU A 199 -23.00 13.80 -11.44
CA LEU A 199 -22.42 13.53 -12.75
C LEU A 199 -21.23 12.62 -12.57
N ALA A 200 -21.21 11.47 -13.26
CA ALA A 200 -20.10 10.54 -13.25
C ALA A 200 -18.82 11.20 -13.81
N GLU A 201 -17.70 10.92 -13.17
CA GLU A 201 -16.35 11.28 -13.63
C GLU A 201 -15.55 9.99 -13.83
N PRO A 202 -15.57 9.39 -15.04
CA PRO A 202 -14.91 8.11 -15.26
C PRO A 202 -13.40 8.23 -15.14
N ILE A 203 -12.78 7.23 -14.54
CA ILE A 203 -11.34 7.06 -14.50
C ILE A 203 -10.93 6.35 -15.79
N ASP A 204 -10.06 6.96 -16.60
CA ASP A 204 -9.48 6.33 -17.78
C ASP A 204 -8.21 5.55 -17.38
N PRO A 205 -8.27 4.22 -17.29
CA PRO A 205 -7.18 3.44 -16.70
C PRO A 205 -5.93 3.46 -17.56
N ILE A 206 -4.76 3.64 -16.91
CA ILE A 206 -3.48 3.44 -17.56
C ILE A 206 -3.34 2.00 -18.05
N ARG A 207 -2.77 1.81 -19.24
CA ARG A 207 -2.54 0.50 -19.83
C ARG A 207 -1.06 0.32 -20.17
N PRO A 208 -0.40 -0.71 -19.59
CA PRO A 208 0.95 -1.08 -19.98
C PRO A 208 1.03 -1.40 -21.48
N ALA A 209 2.11 -1.03 -22.14
CA ALA A 209 2.28 -1.24 -23.58
C ALA A 209 2.35 -2.74 -23.97
N ASP A 210 2.81 -3.59 -23.06
CA ASP A 210 2.96 -5.03 -23.22
C ASP A 210 1.81 -5.84 -22.61
N LEU A 211 0.72 -5.17 -22.19
CA LEU A 211 -0.44 -5.81 -21.58
C LEU A 211 -1.06 -6.87 -22.50
N VAL A 212 -1.22 -8.08 -21.98
CA VAL A 212 -2.00 -9.12 -22.66
C VAL A 212 -3.44 -9.00 -22.22
N GLU A 213 -4.28 -8.48 -23.11
CA GLU A 213 -5.71 -8.26 -22.85
C GLU A 213 -6.54 -8.88 -23.96
N VAL A 214 -7.67 -9.45 -23.57
CA VAL A 214 -8.72 -9.94 -24.48
C VAL A 214 -10.05 -9.33 -24.07
N GLN A 215 -10.93 -9.05 -25.03
CA GLN A 215 -12.20 -8.40 -24.76
C GLN A 215 -13.34 -8.97 -25.59
N LYS A 216 -14.57 -8.79 -25.10
CA LYS A 216 -15.80 -9.14 -25.80
C LYS A 216 -16.84 -8.05 -25.56
N SER A 217 -17.30 -7.42 -26.65
CA SER A 217 -18.45 -6.52 -26.64
C SER A 217 -19.71 -7.26 -27.05
N PHE A 218 -20.84 -6.85 -26.52
CA PHE A 218 -22.15 -7.45 -26.75
C PHE A 218 -23.04 -6.43 -27.46
N ALA A 219 -23.71 -6.88 -28.55
CA ALA A 219 -24.68 -6.04 -29.24
C ALA A 219 -25.96 -5.86 -28.40
N GLU A 220 -26.32 -6.89 -27.63
CA GLU A 220 -27.39 -6.87 -26.64
C GLU A 220 -26.74 -7.07 -25.27
N PRO A 221 -26.98 -6.15 -24.28
CA PRO A 221 -26.41 -6.26 -22.96
C PRO A 221 -26.78 -7.58 -22.26
N ILE A 222 -25.84 -8.20 -21.58
CA ILE A 222 -26.04 -9.44 -20.85
C ILE A 222 -26.15 -9.18 -19.35
N GLY A 223 -26.91 -10.05 -18.62
CA GLY A 223 -27.07 -9.89 -17.17
C GLY A 223 -27.14 -11.22 -16.41
N ALA A 224 -27.45 -12.33 -17.09
CA ALA A 224 -27.55 -13.64 -16.44
C ALA A 224 -26.17 -14.18 -16.05
N ALA A 225 -26.04 -14.66 -14.81
CA ALA A 225 -24.77 -15.15 -14.25
C ALA A 225 -24.16 -16.28 -15.09
N GLU A 226 -24.98 -17.23 -15.57
CA GLU A 226 -24.53 -18.34 -16.43
C GLU A 226 -23.96 -17.82 -17.76
N THR A 227 -24.55 -16.74 -18.29
CA THR A 227 -24.12 -16.14 -19.56
C THR A 227 -22.76 -15.45 -19.32
N ILE A 228 -22.62 -14.71 -18.21
CA ILE A 228 -21.37 -14.06 -17.81
C ILE A 228 -20.28 -15.14 -17.63
N GLU A 229 -20.55 -16.22 -16.88
CA GLU A 229 -19.62 -17.32 -16.66
C GLU A 229 -19.14 -17.94 -17.99
N LYS A 230 -20.06 -18.19 -18.91
CA LYS A 230 -19.74 -18.75 -20.24
C LYS A 230 -18.77 -17.85 -21.01
N TYR A 231 -18.99 -16.53 -21.01
CA TYR A 231 -18.11 -15.60 -21.70
C TYR A 231 -16.79 -15.38 -20.99
N VAL A 232 -16.76 -15.38 -19.66
CA VAL A 232 -15.52 -15.37 -18.86
C VAL A 232 -14.66 -16.58 -19.22
N GLY A 233 -15.22 -17.79 -19.27
CA GLY A 233 -14.48 -18.99 -19.69
C GLY A 233 -13.92 -18.90 -21.11
N ARG A 234 -14.62 -18.22 -22.03
CA ARG A 234 -14.11 -17.97 -23.40
C ARG A 234 -12.95 -16.98 -23.39
N LEU A 235 -13.06 -15.89 -22.61
CA LEU A 235 -11.99 -14.91 -22.47
C LEU A 235 -10.76 -15.52 -21.81
N VAL A 236 -10.92 -16.34 -20.77
CA VAL A 236 -9.80 -17.06 -20.14
C VAL A 236 -9.08 -17.93 -21.16
N ARG A 237 -9.82 -18.67 -22.00
CA ARG A 237 -9.22 -19.48 -23.06
C ARG A 237 -8.44 -18.64 -24.07
N GLN A 238 -8.99 -17.51 -24.50
CA GLN A 238 -8.32 -16.60 -25.43
C GLN A 238 -7.05 -15.99 -24.79
N LEU A 239 -7.15 -15.56 -23.54
CA LEU A 239 -6.00 -15.01 -22.79
C LEU A 239 -4.87 -16.05 -22.67
N CYS A 240 -5.20 -17.30 -22.33
CA CYS A 240 -4.23 -18.39 -22.23
C CYS A 240 -3.52 -18.64 -23.57
N LEU A 241 -4.24 -18.61 -24.70
CA LEU A 241 -3.65 -18.75 -26.02
C LEU A 241 -2.69 -17.61 -26.37
N GLU A 242 -3.03 -16.36 -26.01
CA GLU A 242 -2.13 -15.22 -26.24
C GLU A 242 -0.88 -15.28 -25.33
N LEU A 243 -1.04 -15.71 -24.09
CA LEU A 243 0.08 -15.92 -23.17
C LEU A 243 0.98 -17.08 -23.60
N GLU A 244 0.42 -18.14 -24.17
CA GLU A 244 1.15 -19.29 -24.71
C GLU A 244 2.13 -18.88 -25.81
N LYS A 245 1.67 -18.06 -26.77
CA LYS A 245 2.51 -17.51 -27.85
C LYS A 245 3.73 -16.74 -27.32
N ARG A 246 3.65 -16.22 -26.09
CA ARG A 246 4.70 -15.44 -25.44
C ARG A 246 5.48 -16.24 -24.40
N GLY A 247 5.16 -17.51 -24.17
CA GLY A 247 5.79 -18.35 -23.13
C GLY A 247 5.48 -17.89 -21.71
N LEU A 248 4.34 -17.20 -21.48
CA LEU A 248 3.98 -16.60 -20.19
C LEU A 248 2.86 -17.36 -19.50
N GLY A 249 2.78 -17.23 -18.18
CA GLY A 249 1.66 -17.64 -17.34
C GLY A 249 1.14 -16.48 -16.50
N VAL A 250 -0.12 -16.55 -16.11
CA VAL A 250 -0.79 -15.54 -15.28
C VAL A 250 -0.29 -15.61 -13.84
N ARG A 251 0.12 -14.47 -13.29
CA ARG A 251 0.33 -14.25 -11.85
C ARG A 251 -0.78 -13.38 -11.27
N ARG A 252 -1.34 -12.47 -12.07
CA ARG A 252 -2.48 -11.65 -11.69
C ARG A 252 -3.27 -11.28 -12.92
N ALA A 253 -4.57 -11.54 -12.90
CA ALA A 253 -5.48 -11.17 -13.96
C ALA A 253 -6.66 -10.38 -13.40
N ASP A 254 -7.12 -9.41 -14.19
CA ASP A 254 -8.26 -8.56 -13.90
C ASP A 254 -9.37 -8.78 -14.96
N LEU A 255 -10.56 -9.11 -14.48
CA LEU A 255 -11.78 -9.07 -15.27
C LEU A 255 -12.45 -7.71 -15.04
N ILE A 256 -12.61 -6.95 -16.11
CA ILE A 256 -13.26 -5.63 -16.08
C ILE A 256 -14.61 -5.77 -16.78
N VAL A 257 -15.65 -5.36 -16.09
CA VAL A 257 -17.04 -5.42 -16.51
C VAL A 257 -17.52 -4.00 -16.80
N HIS A 258 -17.85 -3.70 -18.05
CA HIS A 258 -18.41 -2.42 -18.46
C HIS A 258 -19.91 -2.56 -18.60
N ARG A 259 -20.66 -1.73 -17.86
CA ARG A 259 -22.10 -1.68 -17.87
C ARG A 259 -22.63 -0.59 -18.80
N VAL A 260 -23.87 -0.72 -19.23
CA VAL A 260 -24.58 0.24 -20.08
C VAL A 260 -24.70 1.63 -19.44
N ASP A 261 -24.73 1.70 -18.10
CA ASP A 261 -24.79 2.97 -17.34
C ASP A 261 -23.41 3.62 -17.12
N ASN A 262 -22.38 3.20 -17.89
CA ASN A 262 -21.00 3.62 -17.77
C ASN A 262 -20.34 3.26 -16.42
N THR A 263 -20.94 2.41 -15.62
CA THR A 263 -20.33 1.87 -14.41
C THR A 263 -19.32 0.78 -14.80
N ILE A 264 -18.14 0.81 -14.17
CA ILE A 264 -17.10 -0.20 -14.34
C ILE A 264 -16.99 -0.99 -13.05
N GLN A 265 -17.07 -2.31 -13.13
CA GLN A 265 -16.79 -3.20 -12.02
C GLN A 265 -15.56 -4.04 -12.35
N SER A 266 -14.82 -4.44 -11.33
CA SER A 266 -13.60 -5.22 -11.54
C SER A 266 -13.49 -6.38 -10.57
N LEU A 267 -12.99 -7.51 -11.09
CA LEU A 267 -12.64 -8.68 -10.28
C LEU A 267 -11.18 -9.03 -10.53
N ARG A 268 -10.38 -9.05 -9.49
CA ARG A 268 -8.96 -9.42 -9.57
C ARG A 268 -8.74 -10.83 -9.07
N ALA A 269 -8.06 -11.66 -9.85
CA ALA A 269 -7.58 -12.98 -9.44
C ALA A 269 -6.06 -13.05 -9.48
N GLY A 270 -5.45 -13.63 -8.43
CA GLY A 270 -4.02 -13.86 -8.33
C GLY A 270 -3.70 -15.33 -8.15
N THR A 271 -2.51 -15.74 -8.61
CA THR A 271 -1.97 -17.09 -8.45
C THR A 271 -0.60 -17.04 -7.76
N ALA A 272 -0.30 -18.04 -6.95
CA ALA A 272 0.95 -18.13 -6.20
C ALA A 272 2.16 -18.45 -7.11
N LYS A 273 1.92 -19.09 -8.26
CA LYS A 273 2.91 -19.36 -9.32
C LYS A 273 2.32 -18.94 -10.68
N PRO A 274 3.14 -18.72 -11.72
CA PRO A 274 2.62 -18.50 -13.07
C PRO A 274 1.77 -19.69 -13.52
N VAL A 275 0.54 -19.44 -14.00
CA VAL A 275 -0.42 -20.47 -14.39
C VAL A 275 -1.01 -20.15 -15.75
N ARG A 276 -1.23 -21.17 -16.59
CA ARG A 276 -1.92 -21.09 -17.89
C ARG A 276 -3.03 -22.15 -18.00
N ASP A 277 -3.45 -22.70 -16.85
CA ASP A 277 -4.56 -23.67 -16.82
C ASP A 277 -5.90 -22.95 -16.94
N ILE A 278 -6.61 -23.25 -18.05
CA ILE A 278 -7.90 -22.64 -18.39
C ILE A 278 -8.96 -22.99 -17.34
N GLY A 279 -8.98 -24.26 -16.90
CA GLY A 279 -9.97 -24.74 -15.92
C GLY A 279 -9.80 -24.05 -14.58
N TRP A 280 -8.55 -23.97 -14.11
CA TRP A 280 -8.21 -23.33 -12.85
C TRP A 280 -8.49 -21.82 -12.85
N LEU A 281 -8.04 -21.10 -13.87
CA LEU A 281 -8.29 -19.66 -13.99
C LEU A 281 -9.79 -19.37 -14.10
N THR A 282 -10.54 -20.15 -14.89
CA THR A 282 -12.00 -20.00 -14.97
C THR A 282 -12.66 -20.19 -13.61
N LYS A 283 -12.23 -21.17 -12.82
CA LYS A 283 -12.76 -21.43 -11.48
C LYS A 283 -12.51 -20.25 -10.54
N LEU A 284 -11.29 -19.65 -10.55
CA LEU A 284 -10.96 -18.51 -9.70
C LEU A 284 -11.87 -17.29 -9.98
N PHE A 285 -12.27 -17.06 -11.22
CA PHE A 285 -13.21 -16.00 -11.57
C PHE A 285 -14.65 -16.41 -11.24
N ARG A 286 -15.07 -17.66 -11.56
CA ARG A 286 -16.42 -18.15 -11.32
C ARG A 286 -16.88 -17.97 -9.88
N ASP A 287 -16.02 -18.28 -8.90
CA ASP A 287 -16.30 -18.14 -7.48
C ASP A 287 -16.63 -16.69 -7.05
N ARG A 288 -16.49 -15.72 -7.98
CA ARG A 288 -16.69 -14.30 -7.74
C ARG A 288 -17.72 -13.64 -8.67
N ILE A 289 -18.21 -14.35 -9.69
CA ILE A 289 -19.20 -13.81 -10.64
C ILE A 289 -20.46 -13.36 -9.91
N GLU A 290 -20.85 -14.03 -8.82
CA GLU A 290 -22.01 -13.65 -7.99
C GLU A 290 -21.89 -12.24 -7.38
N LYS A 291 -20.67 -11.67 -7.32
CA LYS A 291 -20.43 -10.29 -6.85
C LYS A 291 -20.64 -9.25 -7.95
N ILE A 292 -20.80 -9.66 -9.19
CA ILE A 292 -21.06 -8.75 -10.31
C ILE A 292 -22.53 -8.34 -10.26
N GLU A 293 -22.75 -7.04 -10.17
CA GLU A 293 -24.08 -6.43 -10.26
C GLU A 293 -24.31 -5.96 -11.69
N PRO A 294 -25.05 -6.72 -12.54
CA PRO A 294 -25.19 -6.38 -13.94
C PRO A 294 -26.00 -5.10 -14.20
N GLY A 295 -26.81 -4.64 -13.24
CA GLY A 295 -27.65 -3.45 -13.37
C GLY A 295 -28.53 -3.51 -14.60
N PHE A 296 -28.46 -2.49 -15.49
CA PHE A 296 -29.19 -2.47 -16.78
C PHE A 296 -28.58 -3.37 -17.85
N GLY A 297 -27.48 -4.07 -17.54
CA GLY A 297 -26.80 -5.00 -18.42
C GLY A 297 -25.32 -4.63 -18.64
N ILE A 298 -24.59 -5.65 -19.04
CA ILE A 298 -23.15 -5.58 -19.34
C ILE A 298 -22.98 -5.48 -20.85
N GLU A 299 -22.33 -4.44 -21.33
CA GLU A 299 -22.07 -4.22 -22.75
C GLU A 299 -20.69 -4.74 -23.20
N LYS A 300 -19.71 -4.84 -22.27
CA LYS A 300 -18.37 -5.33 -22.59
C LYS A 300 -17.72 -6.02 -21.39
N LEU A 301 -17.01 -7.10 -21.65
CA LEU A 301 -16.10 -7.76 -20.74
C LEU A 301 -14.67 -7.67 -21.29
N SER A 302 -13.71 -7.29 -20.45
CA SER A 302 -12.28 -7.31 -20.76
C SER A 302 -11.56 -8.15 -19.70
N LEU A 303 -10.64 -9.02 -20.12
CA LEU A 303 -9.80 -9.82 -19.25
C LEU A 303 -8.33 -9.55 -19.57
N ALA A 304 -7.58 -9.06 -18.60
CA ALA A 304 -6.19 -8.66 -18.78
C ALA A 304 -5.26 -9.37 -17.80
N ALA A 305 -4.12 -9.85 -18.28
CA ALA A 305 -3.03 -10.37 -17.44
C ALA A 305 -2.13 -9.20 -17.00
N ILE A 306 -2.43 -8.61 -15.84
CA ILE A 306 -1.70 -7.44 -15.31
C ILE A 306 -0.27 -7.81 -14.89
N ILE A 307 -0.09 -9.02 -14.36
CA ILE A 307 1.23 -9.59 -14.09
C ILE A 307 1.26 -10.95 -14.76
N ALA A 308 2.15 -11.08 -15.73
CA ALA A 308 2.48 -12.33 -16.41
C ALA A 308 3.98 -12.57 -16.24
N GLU A 309 4.35 -13.81 -15.93
CA GLU A 309 5.74 -14.22 -15.72
C GLU A 309 6.06 -15.39 -16.65
N PRO A 310 7.34 -15.60 -17.02
CA PRO A 310 7.73 -16.77 -17.80
C PRO A 310 7.24 -18.06 -17.15
N LEU A 311 6.55 -18.87 -17.95
CA LEU A 311 6.08 -20.20 -17.54
C LEU A 311 7.03 -21.24 -18.10
N VAL A 312 7.93 -21.74 -17.25
CA VAL A 312 8.80 -22.87 -17.58
C VAL A 312 7.95 -24.14 -17.45
N GLU A 313 7.77 -24.87 -18.53
CA GLU A 313 7.13 -26.18 -18.50
C GLU A 313 8.05 -27.15 -17.75
N ALA A 314 7.74 -27.40 -16.48
CA ALA A 314 8.38 -28.46 -15.73
C ALA A 314 7.67 -29.78 -16.04
N GLN A 315 8.37 -30.70 -16.66
CA GLN A 315 7.91 -32.09 -16.69
C GLN A 315 7.89 -32.62 -15.25
N SER A 316 6.71 -32.92 -14.74
CA SER A 316 6.60 -33.67 -13.49
C SER A 316 7.19 -35.07 -13.73
N ALA A 317 8.36 -35.32 -13.15
CA ALA A 317 8.88 -36.67 -13.09
C ALA A 317 7.90 -37.49 -12.23
N SER A 318 7.09 -38.33 -12.89
CA SER A 318 6.25 -39.30 -12.20
C SER A 318 7.15 -40.43 -11.71
N SER A 319 7.64 -40.32 -10.46
CA SER A 319 8.27 -41.43 -9.76
C SER A 319 7.20 -42.27 -9.09
N LEU A 320 7.16 -43.55 -9.44
CA LEU A 320 6.28 -44.53 -8.82
C LEU A 320 6.66 -44.88 -7.37
N ILE A 321 7.73 -44.28 -6.83
CA ILE A 321 8.35 -44.65 -5.54
C ILE A 321 8.39 -43.47 -4.57
N GLU A 322 8.22 -42.23 -4.99
CA GLU A 322 8.19 -41.07 -4.08
C GLU A 322 6.75 -40.74 -3.64
N GLU A 323 6.55 -40.52 -2.34
CA GLU A 323 5.32 -39.95 -1.80
C GLU A 323 4.98 -38.68 -2.57
N GLN A 324 3.80 -38.62 -3.16
CA GLN A 324 3.30 -37.41 -3.84
C GLN A 324 3.21 -36.30 -2.80
N ILE A 325 4.17 -35.38 -2.83
CA ILE A 325 4.06 -34.13 -2.08
C ILE A 325 2.81 -33.43 -2.60
N THR A 326 1.78 -33.34 -1.78
CA THR A 326 0.52 -32.69 -2.12
C THR A 326 0.79 -31.25 -2.53
N ASP A 327 0.53 -30.88 -3.79
CA ASP A 327 0.67 -29.49 -4.25
C ASP A 327 -0.37 -28.61 -3.56
N VAL A 328 0.08 -27.79 -2.63
CA VAL A 328 -0.77 -26.85 -1.88
C VAL A 328 -1.00 -25.52 -2.62
N THR A 329 -0.39 -25.34 -3.79
CA THR A 329 -0.51 -24.10 -4.57
C THR A 329 -1.97 -23.70 -4.86
N PRO A 330 -2.88 -24.62 -5.26
CA PRO A 330 -4.27 -24.27 -5.46
C PRO A 330 -4.98 -23.77 -4.20
N LEU A 331 -4.65 -24.33 -3.05
CA LEU A 331 -5.19 -23.87 -1.77
C LEU A 331 -4.68 -22.45 -1.43
N ILE A 332 -3.40 -22.19 -1.65
CA ILE A 332 -2.80 -20.86 -1.47
C ILE A 332 -3.46 -19.83 -2.38
N ASP A 333 -3.74 -20.18 -3.64
CA ASP A 333 -4.45 -19.31 -4.58
C ASP A 333 -5.85 -18.95 -4.08
N VAL A 334 -6.65 -19.94 -3.68
CA VAL A 334 -8.02 -19.72 -3.18
C VAL A 334 -8.01 -18.84 -1.92
N LEU A 335 -7.15 -19.16 -0.96
CA LEU A 335 -7.04 -18.42 0.29
C LEU A 335 -6.47 -17.01 0.07
N GLY A 336 -5.46 -16.86 -0.80
CA GLY A 336 -4.89 -15.58 -1.18
C GLY A 336 -5.90 -14.64 -1.83
N ASN A 337 -6.75 -15.18 -2.69
CA ASN A 337 -7.84 -14.43 -3.33
C ASN A 337 -8.99 -14.06 -2.37
N ARG A 338 -9.14 -14.73 -1.23
CA ARG A 338 -10.16 -14.43 -0.21
C ARG A 338 -9.66 -13.48 0.89
N GLY A 339 -8.41 -13.64 1.31
CA GLY A 339 -7.86 -12.99 2.51
C GLY A 339 -6.61 -12.14 2.29
N GLY A 340 -6.19 -11.93 1.04
CA GLY A 340 -5.04 -11.09 0.72
C GLY A 340 -3.70 -11.60 1.28
N GLN A 341 -2.88 -10.69 1.80
CA GLN A 341 -1.47 -10.94 2.18
C GLN A 341 -1.27 -11.69 3.52
N ARG A 342 -2.27 -12.39 4.04
CA ARG A 342 -2.17 -13.09 5.33
C ARG A 342 -1.42 -14.42 5.26
N ILE A 343 -1.17 -14.94 4.05
CA ILE A 343 -0.48 -16.21 3.84
C ILE A 343 0.96 -15.92 3.45
N PHE A 344 1.88 -16.39 4.26
CA PHE A 344 3.32 -16.23 4.03
C PHE A 344 4.07 -17.39 4.70
N ARG A 345 5.27 -17.66 4.24
CA ARG A 345 6.26 -18.47 4.97
C ARG A 345 7.21 -17.54 5.73
N VAL A 346 7.88 -18.12 6.71
CA VAL A 346 8.95 -17.44 7.45
C VAL A 346 10.27 -18.08 7.03
N ALA A 347 11.22 -17.26 6.61
CA ALA A 347 12.56 -17.70 6.29
C ALA A 347 13.58 -17.08 7.26
N PRO A 348 14.66 -17.81 7.61
CA PRO A 348 15.73 -17.26 8.42
C PRO A 348 16.51 -16.20 7.64
N VAL A 349 17.05 -15.23 8.37
CA VAL A 349 17.93 -14.17 7.87
C VAL A 349 19.20 -14.20 8.69
N ALA A 350 20.34 -14.00 8.06
CA ALA A 350 21.63 -13.87 8.74
C ALA A 350 21.69 -12.53 9.50
N SER A 351 21.10 -12.52 10.69
CA SER A 351 21.08 -11.39 11.61
C SER A 351 21.15 -11.92 13.05
N ASP A 352 22.04 -11.34 13.86
CA ASP A 352 22.14 -11.65 15.28
C ASP A 352 21.03 -10.94 16.08
N VAL A 353 20.45 -9.87 15.53
CA VAL A 353 19.34 -9.13 16.15
C VAL A 353 18.05 -9.94 16.02
N PRO A 354 17.46 -10.41 17.15
CA PRO A 354 16.36 -11.39 17.12
C PRO A 354 15.16 -10.95 16.29
N GLU A 355 14.79 -9.68 16.32
CA GLU A 355 13.65 -9.15 15.57
C GLU A 355 13.89 -9.10 14.05
N ARG A 356 15.14 -9.25 13.62
CA ARG A 356 15.56 -9.24 12.21
C ARG A 356 16.00 -10.61 11.70
N SER A 357 16.09 -11.60 12.59
CA SER A 357 16.57 -12.95 12.26
C SER A 357 15.61 -13.75 11.39
N VAL A 358 14.39 -13.25 11.16
CA VAL A 358 13.39 -13.86 10.29
C VAL A 358 12.75 -12.84 9.37
N GLN A 359 12.39 -13.27 8.16
CA GLN A 359 11.63 -12.48 7.21
C GLN A 359 10.42 -13.25 6.68
N ARG A 360 9.39 -12.51 6.28
CA ARG A 360 8.25 -13.09 5.57
C ARG A 360 8.59 -13.23 4.09
N ILE A 361 8.38 -14.41 3.56
CA ILE A 361 8.57 -14.72 2.15
C ILE A 361 7.26 -15.22 1.53
N ALA A 362 7.18 -15.24 0.20
CA ALA A 362 6.01 -15.77 -0.49
C ALA A 362 5.75 -17.23 -0.07
N PRO A 363 4.48 -17.66 -0.02
CA PRO A 363 4.14 -19.03 0.43
C PRO A 363 4.78 -20.13 -0.42
N THR A 364 5.05 -19.83 -1.69
CA THR A 364 5.64 -20.75 -2.67
C THR A 364 7.09 -20.42 -3.02
N ALA A 365 7.75 -19.52 -2.26
CA ALA A 365 9.16 -19.22 -2.46
C ALA A 365 10.01 -20.45 -2.17
N ASP A 366 11.08 -20.63 -2.94
CA ASP A 366 12.10 -21.62 -2.65
C ASP A 366 12.74 -21.33 -1.30
N GLU A 367 13.25 -22.35 -0.63
CA GLU A 367 13.96 -22.19 0.64
C GLU A 367 15.25 -21.43 0.40
N ILE A 368 15.23 -20.16 0.76
CA ILE A 368 16.43 -19.31 0.76
C ILE A 368 16.63 -18.86 2.19
N GLY A 369 17.76 -19.18 2.78
CA GLY A 369 18.07 -18.66 4.10
C GLY A 369 19.28 -19.33 4.75
N ALA A 370 19.92 -18.58 5.66
CA ALA A 370 20.89 -19.13 6.57
C ALA A 370 20.19 -20.07 7.56
N THR A 371 20.78 -21.20 7.83
CA THR A 371 20.37 -22.07 8.93
C THR A 371 21.07 -21.57 10.19
N TRP A 372 20.28 -21.33 11.24
CA TRP A 372 20.85 -21.03 12.55
C TRP A 372 21.45 -22.29 13.18
N PRO A 373 22.51 -22.16 13.98
CA PRO A 373 23.00 -23.27 14.76
C PRO A 373 21.90 -23.84 15.66
N LEU A 374 21.65 -25.14 15.55
CA LEU A 374 20.58 -25.81 16.31
C LEU A 374 20.76 -25.75 17.84
N HIS A 375 21.99 -25.50 18.28
CA HIS A 375 22.31 -25.44 19.71
C HIS A 375 22.08 -24.06 20.35
N TRP A 376 21.74 -23.05 19.57
CA TRP A 376 21.42 -21.73 20.11
C TRP A 376 20.09 -21.78 20.88
N PRO A 377 20.09 -21.47 22.18
CA PRO A 377 18.87 -21.45 22.97
C PRO A 377 18.05 -20.22 22.56
N ARG A 378 17.02 -20.45 21.79
CA ARG A 378 16.07 -19.38 21.41
C ARG A 378 14.70 -19.69 21.98
N PRO A 379 13.92 -18.66 22.43
CA PRO A 379 12.59 -18.87 22.94
C PRO A 379 11.63 -19.36 21.87
N SER A 380 10.73 -20.27 22.22
CA SER A 380 9.68 -20.73 21.33
C SER A 380 8.68 -19.61 20.97
N ARG A 381 8.57 -18.59 21.82
CA ARG A 381 7.74 -17.40 21.61
C ARG A 381 8.57 -16.13 21.82
N LEU A 382 8.87 -15.44 20.74
CA LEU A 382 9.48 -14.11 20.77
C LEU A 382 8.36 -13.04 20.78
N LEU A 383 8.50 -12.02 21.62
CA LEU A 383 7.61 -10.88 21.65
C LEU A 383 7.98 -9.94 20.49
N PRO A 384 7.00 -9.46 19.69
CA PRO A 384 7.27 -8.52 18.58
C PRO A 384 7.95 -7.23 19.02
N HIS A 385 7.66 -6.80 20.24
CA HIS A 385 8.29 -5.69 20.94
C HIS A 385 8.68 -6.14 22.32
N PRO A 386 9.96 -6.00 22.73
CA PRO A 386 10.37 -6.31 24.09
C PRO A 386 9.60 -5.48 25.11
N GLU A 387 9.13 -6.15 26.17
CA GLU A 387 8.39 -5.49 27.25
C GLU A 387 9.32 -5.08 28.40
N ALA A 388 9.28 -3.81 28.82
CA ALA A 388 10.08 -3.34 29.95
C ALA A 388 9.70 -4.07 31.24
N ILE A 389 10.70 -4.50 32.00
CA ILE A 389 10.53 -5.20 33.29
C ILE A 389 11.30 -4.50 34.41
N LYS A 390 10.80 -4.63 35.64
CA LYS A 390 11.53 -4.19 36.82
C LYS A 390 12.36 -5.33 37.36
N VAL A 391 13.66 -5.13 37.54
CA VAL A 391 14.62 -6.17 37.90
C VAL A 391 15.33 -5.79 39.19
N ILE A 392 15.69 -6.79 40.00
CA ILE A 392 16.64 -6.68 41.11
C ILE A 392 17.85 -7.53 40.74
N ALA A 393 18.97 -6.88 40.44
CA ALA A 393 20.27 -7.50 40.21
C ALA A 393 21.25 -7.04 41.28
N LEU A 394 22.14 -7.93 41.72
CA LEU A 394 23.11 -7.62 42.80
C LEU A 394 24.30 -6.81 42.25
N LEU A 395 24.72 -7.07 41.05
CA LEU A 395 25.82 -6.40 40.35
C LEU A 395 25.44 -6.16 38.88
N PRO A 396 26.09 -5.16 38.22
CA PRO A 396 25.78 -4.84 36.81
C PRO A 396 25.89 -6.01 35.88
N ASP A 397 26.90 -6.88 36.04
CA ASP A 397 27.18 -8.00 35.13
C ASP A 397 26.52 -9.32 35.56
N HIS A 398 25.75 -9.30 36.63
CA HIS A 398 25.10 -10.51 37.11
C HIS A 398 23.64 -10.61 36.61
N PRO A 399 23.17 -11.85 36.39
CA PRO A 399 21.77 -12.07 36.11
C PRO A 399 20.89 -11.59 37.28
N PRO A 400 19.63 -11.21 37.02
CA PRO A 400 18.74 -10.75 38.06
C PRO A 400 18.38 -11.86 39.06
N VAL A 401 18.25 -11.49 40.33
CA VAL A 401 17.74 -12.35 41.40
C VAL A 401 16.21 -12.47 41.35
N SER A 402 15.54 -11.40 40.90
CA SER A 402 14.11 -11.39 40.67
C SER A 402 13.72 -10.33 39.64
N PHE A 403 12.61 -10.55 38.97
CA PHE A 403 12.03 -9.57 38.07
C PHE A 403 10.50 -9.50 38.20
N THR A 404 9.92 -8.37 37.80
CA THR A 404 8.48 -8.17 37.78
C THR A 404 8.03 -7.93 36.35
N TRP A 405 7.16 -8.82 35.85
CA TRP A 405 6.57 -8.75 34.53
C TRP A 405 5.04 -8.81 34.61
N ARG A 406 4.35 -7.89 33.97
CA ARG A 406 2.88 -7.79 33.98
C ARG A 406 2.27 -7.88 35.39
N GLY A 407 2.91 -7.18 36.33
CA GLY A 407 2.45 -7.15 37.74
C GLY A 407 2.82 -8.37 38.60
N LYS A 408 3.30 -9.46 38.00
CA LYS A 408 3.72 -10.66 38.74
C LYS A 408 5.21 -10.62 39.01
N ARG A 409 5.59 -10.69 40.29
CA ARG A 409 7.00 -10.83 40.70
C ARG A 409 7.41 -12.29 40.59
N ARG A 410 8.59 -12.53 39.99
CA ARG A 410 9.20 -13.86 39.79
C ARG A 410 10.58 -13.88 40.38
N ARG A 411 10.88 -14.88 41.18
CA ARG A 411 12.20 -15.11 41.72
C ARG A 411 12.97 -16.00 40.75
N VAL A 412 14.23 -15.62 40.45
CA VAL A 412 15.09 -16.37 39.54
C VAL A 412 15.79 -17.48 40.34
N LYS A 413 15.62 -18.72 39.90
CA LYS A 413 16.24 -19.89 40.46
C LYS A 413 17.51 -20.29 39.75
N ARG A 414 17.49 -20.14 38.41
CA ARG A 414 18.64 -20.38 37.55
C ARG A 414 18.73 -19.29 36.50
N ALA A 415 19.95 -18.95 36.11
CA ALA A 415 20.18 -18.02 35.05
C ALA A 415 21.43 -18.45 34.24
N ASP A 416 21.36 -18.26 32.93
CA ASP A 416 22.45 -18.54 32.01
C ASP A 416 22.69 -17.33 31.11
N GLY A 417 23.94 -16.96 30.85
CA GLY A 417 24.31 -15.77 30.10
C GLY A 417 25.39 -14.94 30.81
N PRO A 418 25.72 -13.73 30.32
CA PRO A 418 25.05 -13.04 29.24
C PRO A 418 25.47 -13.55 27.83
N GLU A 419 24.50 -13.62 26.92
CA GLU A 419 24.76 -13.65 25.49
C GLU A 419 24.75 -12.21 24.98
N ARG A 420 25.87 -11.70 24.52
CA ARG A 420 25.97 -10.31 24.06
C ARG A 420 25.67 -10.20 22.58
N ILE A 421 24.65 -9.43 22.24
CA ILE A 421 24.24 -9.14 20.86
C ILE A 421 24.50 -7.67 20.57
N PHE A 422 25.28 -7.41 19.51
CA PHE A 422 25.58 -6.07 19.04
C PHE A 422 24.53 -5.60 18.04
N GLY A 423 24.36 -4.27 17.98
CA GLY A 423 23.52 -3.66 16.95
C GLY A 423 24.12 -3.78 15.55
N GLU A 424 23.29 -3.68 14.54
CA GLU A 424 23.66 -3.73 13.12
C GLU A 424 23.82 -2.29 12.58
N TRP A 425 24.94 -1.65 12.92
CA TRP A 425 25.24 -0.26 12.59
C TRP A 425 25.19 0.04 11.07
N TRP A 426 25.43 -0.97 10.23
CA TRP A 426 25.32 -0.85 8.77
C TRP A 426 23.89 -0.75 8.29
N GLN A 427 22.90 -1.10 9.12
CA GLN A 427 21.49 -0.91 8.85
C GLN A 427 20.94 0.37 9.51
N ARG A 428 21.43 0.69 10.72
CA ARG A 428 21.01 1.86 11.49
C ARG A 428 22.19 2.49 12.20
N SER A 429 22.51 3.73 11.83
CA SER A 429 23.61 4.48 12.45
C SER A 429 23.46 4.66 13.97
N SER A 430 22.22 4.69 14.49
CA SER A 430 21.94 4.74 15.94
C SER A 430 22.33 3.48 16.71
N GLU A 431 22.66 2.39 16.01
CA GLU A 431 23.07 1.12 16.62
C GLU A 431 24.58 0.91 16.63
N TRP A 432 25.38 1.94 16.30
CA TRP A 432 26.84 1.86 16.20
C TRP A 432 27.51 1.28 17.46
N VAL A 433 27.05 1.71 18.64
CA VAL A 433 27.58 1.24 19.94
C VAL A 433 26.54 0.44 20.73
N ALA A 434 25.36 0.21 20.17
CA ALA A 434 24.27 -0.43 20.90
C ALA A 434 24.57 -1.90 21.19
N VAL A 435 24.36 -2.29 22.45
CA VAL A 435 24.58 -3.65 22.94
C VAL A 435 23.34 -4.13 23.69
N ARG A 436 23.06 -5.44 23.61
CA ARG A 436 22.05 -6.11 24.44
C ARG A 436 22.67 -7.35 25.06
N ASP A 437 22.66 -7.42 26.38
CA ASP A 437 23.09 -8.57 27.16
C ASP A 437 21.91 -9.44 27.50
N TYR A 438 21.76 -10.57 26.84
CA TYR A 438 20.67 -11.51 27.00
C TYR A 438 20.95 -12.58 28.06
N PHE A 439 19.94 -12.91 28.83
CA PHE A 439 19.98 -13.98 29.82
C PHE A 439 18.78 -14.91 29.65
N VAL A 440 19.00 -16.21 29.73
CA VAL A 440 17.96 -17.20 29.92
C VAL A 440 17.77 -17.37 31.42
N VAL A 441 16.58 -17.07 31.92
CA VAL A 441 16.27 -17.19 33.37
C VAL A 441 15.14 -18.16 33.58
N GLU A 442 15.26 -18.98 34.66
CA GLU A 442 14.23 -19.92 35.12
C GLU A 442 13.73 -19.45 36.46
N ASP A 443 12.41 -19.36 36.64
CA ASP A 443 11.80 -18.98 37.92
C ASP A 443 11.54 -20.19 38.83
N ASP A 444 11.02 -19.95 40.04
CA ASP A 444 10.71 -21.00 41.04
C ASP A 444 9.63 -21.96 40.54
N ALA A 445 8.81 -21.58 39.58
CA ALA A 445 7.77 -22.42 38.96
C ALA A 445 8.31 -23.25 37.78
N GLY A 446 9.58 -23.08 37.39
CA GLY A 446 10.19 -23.75 36.25
C GLY A 446 9.89 -23.08 34.91
N GLU A 447 9.21 -21.94 34.90
CA GLU A 447 8.98 -21.16 33.67
C GLU A 447 10.28 -20.46 33.23
N ARG A 448 10.62 -20.54 31.94
CA ARG A 448 11.85 -20.00 31.41
C ARG A 448 11.58 -18.78 30.53
N PHE A 449 12.38 -17.72 30.72
CA PHE A 449 12.23 -16.43 30.07
C PHE A 449 13.54 -15.99 29.43
N TRP A 450 13.46 -15.33 28.30
CA TRP A 450 14.56 -14.66 27.65
C TRP A 450 14.45 -13.16 27.91
N ILE A 451 15.33 -12.67 28.74
CA ILE A 451 15.35 -11.26 29.17
C ILE A 451 16.68 -10.64 28.75
N PHE A 452 16.70 -9.35 28.52
CA PHE A 452 17.96 -8.67 28.25
C PHE A 452 18.04 -7.33 28.98
N ARG A 453 19.26 -6.89 29.20
CA ARG A 453 19.61 -5.54 29.57
C ARG A 453 20.04 -4.78 28.31
N SER A 454 19.52 -3.57 28.10
CA SER A 454 19.99 -2.65 27.05
C SER A 454 21.28 -2.01 27.53
N GLY A 455 22.38 -2.27 26.85
CA GLY A 455 23.73 -1.85 27.22
C GLY A 455 24.53 -2.95 27.92
N ASP A 456 25.84 -2.75 28.03
CA ASP A 456 26.79 -3.67 28.64
C ASP A 456 26.86 -3.58 30.17
N GLY A 457 26.13 -2.64 30.76
CA GLY A 457 26.07 -2.41 32.20
C GLY A 457 27.19 -1.55 32.79
N VAL A 458 28.11 -1.12 31.97
CA VAL A 458 29.27 -0.30 32.38
C VAL A 458 29.23 1.04 31.66
N ASP A 459 29.17 1.04 30.34
CA ASP A 459 29.20 2.24 29.50
C ASP A 459 27.78 2.68 29.13
N ALA A 460 27.43 3.91 29.55
CA ALA A 460 26.12 4.50 29.29
C ALA A 460 25.82 4.73 27.78
N ASP A 461 26.85 4.82 26.95
CA ASP A 461 26.66 4.99 25.49
C ASP A 461 26.20 3.72 24.81
N THR A 462 26.39 2.54 25.42
CA THR A 462 26.00 1.24 24.87
C THR A 462 24.50 0.94 24.99
N GLY A 463 23.77 1.66 25.88
CA GLY A 463 22.32 1.49 26.05
C GLY A 463 21.78 2.14 27.33
N SER A 464 20.47 2.04 27.50
CA SER A 464 19.74 2.68 28.63
C SER A 464 19.90 1.97 29.97
N HIS A 465 20.56 0.83 30.03
CA HIS A 465 20.67 -0.09 31.16
C HIS A 465 19.32 -0.61 31.70
N GLN A 466 18.24 -0.37 30.99
CA GLN A 466 16.92 -0.90 31.31
C GLN A 466 16.83 -2.37 30.91
N TRP A 467 15.95 -3.11 31.63
CA TRP A 467 15.72 -4.50 31.39
C TRP A 467 14.42 -4.74 30.66
N PHE A 468 14.44 -5.74 29.77
CA PHE A 468 13.30 -6.09 28.94
C PHE A 468 13.10 -7.61 28.89
N LEU A 469 11.86 -8.05 28.85
CA LEU A 469 11.50 -9.41 28.49
C LEU A 469 11.24 -9.48 27.00
N HIS A 470 11.93 -10.37 26.32
CA HIS A 470 11.85 -10.50 24.86
C HIS A 470 11.23 -11.84 24.41
N GLY A 471 11.33 -12.89 25.22
CA GLY A 471 10.78 -14.18 24.86
C GLY A 471 10.44 -15.08 26.02
N VAL A 472 9.65 -16.11 25.73
CA VAL A 472 9.25 -17.16 26.65
C VAL A 472 9.56 -18.50 26.01
N PHE A 473 10.21 -19.37 26.78
CA PHE A 473 10.45 -20.75 26.37
C PHE A 473 9.23 -21.62 26.70
N ALA A 474 9.01 -22.65 25.89
CA ALA A 474 7.96 -23.66 26.17
C ALA A 474 8.39 -24.62 27.25
#